data_7ee3ae9d3dced03400dc692182b413c1
#
_entry.id   7ee3ae9d3dced03400dc692182b413c1
#
_cell.length_a   1.000
_cell.length_b   1.000
_cell.length_c   1.000
_cell.angle_alpha   90.00
_cell.angle_beta   90.00
_cell.angle_gamma   90.00
#
_symmetry.space_group_name_H-M   'P 1'
#
loop_
_entity.id
_entity.type
_entity.pdbx_description
1 polymer ?
#
loop_
_entity_poly.entity_id
_entity_poly.type
_entity_poly.pdbx_seq_one_letter_code
_entity_poly.pdbx_strand_id
1 'polypeptide(L)'
;MILSDRALHLELDDAWPNDWDALPVTDARSWGPRLRFSAPPRLVEQFCCEHGRDLAVPLLLYGSGDFHYLTALRLRSVTEPLVLVSFDNHPDWDVRPPKWACGGWVNRALELPNVRLVSVWGCGNFECWWPHRIFGNRRAERQGILEVHPWADDRPLKDQQRKGAILRANWRAHFEEFAKRVAGETLYVTIDLDCLRIEEAVTNWENGRFTVDDLDWALGKLRKFSRIIGADICGAYSPPEYARWKQSFAAEFDRPKFAPPNLEQARATNLATLEKLWPLFAGSF
;
A
#
# COMPACT_ATOMS: atom_id res chain seq x y z
N MET A 1 24.68 0.55 11.33
CA MET A 1 24.81 -0.07 9.99
C MET A 1 24.11 0.86 9.02
N ILE A 2 24.86 1.46 8.11
CA ILE A 2 24.34 2.53 7.24
C ILE A 2 23.38 1.90 6.22
N LEU A 3 22.09 2.18 6.34
CA LEU A 3 21.03 1.75 5.41
C LEU A 3 21.04 2.53 4.08
N SER A 4 22.04 3.40 3.87
CA SER A 4 22.06 4.41 2.81
C SER A 4 21.90 3.88 1.38
N ASP A 5 22.27 2.64 1.12
CA ASP A 5 22.22 2.06 -0.24
C ASP A 5 21.00 1.13 -0.44
N ARG A 6 20.20 0.91 0.60
CA ARG A 6 19.09 -0.05 0.58
C ARG A 6 17.72 0.56 0.84
N ALA A 7 17.69 1.82 1.22
CA ALA A 7 16.48 2.51 1.58
C ALA A 7 16.50 3.96 1.07
N LEU A 8 15.34 4.46 0.65
CA LEU A 8 15.18 5.78 0.07
C LEU A 8 13.83 6.38 0.45
N HIS A 9 13.81 7.67 0.75
CA HIS A 9 12.61 8.47 0.77
C HIS A 9 12.46 9.20 -0.59
N LEU A 10 11.44 8.83 -1.34
CA LEU A 10 11.04 9.52 -2.57
C LEU A 10 10.01 10.59 -2.21
N GLU A 11 10.48 11.83 -2.08
CA GLU A 11 9.68 12.96 -1.61
C GLU A 11 8.77 13.49 -2.73
N LEU A 12 7.47 13.23 -2.62
CA LEU A 12 6.47 13.57 -3.64
C LEU A 12 5.51 14.70 -3.22
N ASP A 13 5.26 14.87 -1.92
CA ASP A 13 4.11 15.67 -1.45
C ASP A 13 4.24 16.26 -0.05
N ASP A 14 5.43 16.40 0.47
CA ASP A 14 5.71 16.93 1.82
C ASP A 14 4.91 16.23 2.95
N ALA A 15 4.65 14.93 2.80
CA ALA A 15 3.90 14.16 3.81
C ALA A 15 4.69 13.96 5.11
N TRP A 16 6.01 13.96 5.01
CA TRP A 16 6.94 13.71 6.11
C TRP A 16 7.62 15.01 6.59
N PRO A 17 8.11 15.05 7.85
CA PRO A 17 8.85 16.21 8.32
C PRO A 17 10.13 16.45 7.51
N ASN A 18 10.41 17.72 7.17
CA ASN A 18 11.59 18.10 6.38
C ASN A 18 12.93 17.91 7.11
N ASP A 19 12.90 17.84 8.43
CA ASP A 19 14.06 17.66 9.31
C ASP A 19 14.30 16.19 9.69
N TRP A 20 13.52 15.27 9.13
CA TRP A 20 13.73 13.85 9.33
C TRP A 20 14.77 13.33 8.33
N ASP A 21 15.96 13.03 8.83
CA ASP A 21 17.16 12.68 8.05
C ASP A 21 17.57 11.20 8.14
N ALA A 22 16.67 10.33 8.64
CA ALA A 22 16.97 8.91 8.82
C ALA A 22 17.21 8.16 7.49
N LEU A 23 16.81 8.73 6.35
CA LEU A 23 16.95 8.14 5.02
C LEU A 23 17.54 9.15 4.02
N PRO A 24 18.27 8.66 3.01
CA PRO A 24 18.52 9.44 1.80
C PRO A 24 17.20 9.89 1.17
N VAL A 25 17.15 11.13 0.69
CA VAL A 25 15.95 11.72 0.07
C VAL A 25 16.22 12.02 -1.39
N THR A 26 15.31 11.59 -2.27
CA THR A 26 15.21 12.08 -3.65
C THR A 26 14.04 13.04 -3.74
N ASP A 27 14.27 14.29 -4.07
CA ASP A 27 13.22 15.28 -4.29
C ASP A 27 12.51 15.03 -5.62
N ALA A 28 11.27 14.58 -5.54
CA ALA A 28 10.37 14.34 -6.67
C ALA A 28 9.08 15.15 -6.57
N ARG A 29 9.04 16.23 -5.76
CA ARG A 29 7.82 17.05 -5.52
C ARG A 29 7.25 17.67 -6.79
N SER A 30 8.09 17.95 -7.79
CA SER A 30 7.62 18.41 -9.10
C SER A 30 6.72 17.38 -9.82
N TRP A 31 6.83 16.10 -9.46
CA TRP A 31 6.01 15.00 -9.94
C TRP A 31 4.75 14.77 -9.12
N GLY A 32 4.76 15.12 -7.84
CA GLY A 32 3.65 14.88 -6.91
C GLY A 32 2.28 15.26 -7.48
N PRO A 33 2.00 16.55 -7.80
CA PRO A 33 0.70 16.96 -8.35
C PRO A 33 0.35 16.29 -9.68
N ARG A 34 1.34 15.86 -10.46
CA ARG A 34 1.15 15.22 -11.78
C ARG A 34 0.76 13.76 -11.65
N LEU A 35 1.22 13.08 -10.60
CA LEU A 35 1.01 11.65 -10.35
C LEU A 35 -0.13 11.38 -9.36
N ARG A 36 -0.38 12.29 -8.43
CA ARG A 36 -1.30 12.09 -7.31
C ARG A 36 -2.65 11.52 -7.73
N PHE A 37 -3.18 10.52 -7.01
CA PHE A 37 -4.44 9.82 -7.22
C PHE A 37 -4.49 9.00 -8.52
N SER A 38 -4.17 9.61 -9.65
CA SER A 38 -4.12 8.90 -10.95
C SER A 38 -3.24 9.63 -11.96
N ALA A 39 -2.64 8.90 -12.89
CA ALA A 39 -1.83 9.49 -13.95
C ALA A 39 -2.06 8.82 -15.32
N PRO A 40 -1.97 9.58 -16.43
CA PRO A 40 -1.95 8.99 -17.76
C PRO A 40 -0.71 8.11 -17.95
N PRO A 41 -0.79 7.01 -18.71
CA PRO A 41 0.35 6.12 -18.94
C PRO A 41 1.62 6.82 -19.39
N ARG A 42 1.51 7.84 -20.25
CA ARG A 42 2.66 8.63 -20.70
C ARG A 42 3.42 9.32 -19.56
N LEU A 43 2.72 9.87 -18.57
CA LEU A 43 3.37 10.51 -17.42
C LEU A 43 4.03 9.46 -16.52
N VAL A 44 3.38 8.32 -16.35
CA VAL A 44 3.94 7.20 -15.59
C VAL A 44 5.24 6.70 -16.21
N GLU A 45 5.30 6.53 -17.54
CA GLU A 45 6.52 6.11 -18.22
C GLU A 45 7.62 7.19 -18.17
N GLN A 46 7.27 8.48 -18.27
CA GLN A 46 8.23 9.56 -18.09
C GLN A 46 8.84 9.54 -16.68
N PHE A 47 8.01 9.38 -15.65
CA PHE A 47 8.46 9.24 -14.26
C PHE A 47 9.38 8.03 -14.09
N CYS A 48 9.02 6.87 -14.65
CA CYS A 48 9.88 5.69 -14.62
C CYS A 48 11.23 5.91 -15.31
N CYS A 49 11.28 6.64 -16.40
CA CYS A 49 12.54 6.97 -17.08
C CYS A 49 13.45 7.87 -16.21
N GLU A 50 12.86 8.78 -15.45
CA GLU A 50 13.61 9.72 -14.60
C GLU A 50 14.01 9.09 -13.26
N HIS A 51 13.09 8.38 -12.58
CA HIS A 51 13.24 7.86 -11.23
C HIS A 51 13.34 6.33 -11.14
N GLY A 52 13.58 5.64 -12.24
CA GLY A 52 13.62 4.18 -12.25
C GLY A 52 14.67 3.56 -11.31
N ARG A 53 15.79 4.26 -11.09
CA ARG A 53 16.81 3.84 -10.14
C ARG A 53 16.35 4.01 -8.69
N ASP A 54 15.65 5.11 -8.41
CA ASP A 54 15.09 5.39 -7.09
C ASP A 54 14.02 4.35 -6.73
N LEU A 55 13.19 3.97 -7.71
CA LEU A 55 12.21 2.91 -7.54
C LEU A 55 12.82 1.51 -7.33
N ALA A 56 14.07 1.28 -7.67
CA ALA A 56 14.71 -0.03 -7.59
C ALA A 56 15.31 -0.35 -6.21
N VAL A 57 15.36 0.60 -5.27
CA VAL A 57 15.93 0.35 -3.93
C VAL A 57 15.09 -0.68 -3.15
N PRO A 58 15.69 -1.52 -2.29
CA PRO A 58 14.97 -2.55 -1.54
C PRO A 58 13.83 -2.01 -0.66
N LEU A 59 14.01 -0.86 -0.03
CA LEU A 59 13.02 -0.25 0.85
C LEU A 59 12.73 1.19 0.45
N LEU A 60 11.47 1.47 0.07
CA LEU A 60 11.05 2.78 -0.41
C LEU A 60 10.00 3.38 0.53
N LEU A 61 10.22 4.62 0.92
CA LEU A 61 9.23 5.46 1.58
C LEU A 61 8.73 6.50 0.59
N TYR A 62 7.43 6.69 0.47
CA TYR A 62 6.84 7.81 -0.25
C TYR A 62 5.60 8.34 0.48
N GLY A 63 4.92 9.35 -0.05
CA GLY A 63 3.93 10.14 0.66
C GLY A 63 2.56 9.49 0.83
N SER A 64 1.54 10.19 0.37
CA SER A 64 0.15 9.78 0.47
C SER A 64 -0.14 8.44 -0.22
N GLY A 65 -1.15 7.70 0.24
CA GLY A 65 -1.72 6.52 -0.42
C GLY A 65 -2.20 6.76 -1.86
N ASP A 66 -2.40 8.04 -2.24
CA ASP A 66 -2.64 8.40 -3.64
C ASP A 66 -1.54 7.96 -4.60
N PHE A 67 -0.34 7.70 -4.10
CA PHE A 67 0.80 7.22 -4.89
C PHE A 67 1.00 5.70 -4.79
N HIS A 68 0.14 4.96 -4.10
CA HIS A 68 0.32 3.52 -3.86
C HIS A 68 0.54 2.73 -5.15
N TYR A 69 0.04 3.19 -6.29
CA TYR A 69 0.28 2.54 -7.58
C TYR A 69 1.75 2.54 -8.05
N LEU A 70 2.64 3.32 -7.40
CA LEU A 70 4.08 3.27 -7.65
C LEU A 70 4.67 1.90 -7.26
N THR A 71 4.05 1.19 -6.32
CA THR A 71 4.40 -0.20 -5.99
C THR A 71 4.39 -1.10 -7.22
N ALA A 72 3.36 -0.99 -8.07
CA ALA A 72 3.31 -1.76 -9.32
C ALA A 72 4.42 -1.37 -10.32
N LEU A 73 4.85 -0.10 -10.34
CA LEU A 73 5.97 0.34 -11.19
C LEU A 73 7.30 -0.22 -10.69
N ARG A 74 7.49 -0.18 -9.38
CA ARG A 74 8.68 -0.72 -8.72
C ARG A 74 8.85 -2.21 -9.01
N LEU A 75 7.78 -3.00 -8.95
CA LEU A 75 7.80 -4.43 -9.21
C LEU A 75 8.24 -4.80 -10.65
N ARG A 76 8.25 -3.84 -11.59
CA ARG A 76 8.80 -4.04 -12.94
C ARG A 76 10.31 -4.32 -12.94
N SER A 77 11.04 -3.84 -11.93
CA SER A 77 12.49 -4.07 -11.79
C SER A 77 12.84 -5.42 -11.18
N VAL A 78 11.88 -6.11 -10.58
CA VAL A 78 12.08 -7.43 -9.98
C VAL A 78 11.93 -8.50 -11.06
N THR A 79 12.92 -9.37 -11.22
CA THR A 79 12.93 -10.40 -12.25
C THR A 79 12.53 -11.79 -11.73
N GLU A 80 12.71 -12.04 -10.43
CA GLU A 80 12.33 -13.31 -9.83
C GLU A 80 10.83 -13.40 -9.53
N PRO A 81 10.22 -14.59 -9.62
CA PRO A 81 8.84 -14.79 -9.22
C PRO A 81 8.61 -14.41 -7.76
N LEU A 82 7.53 -13.70 -7.47
CA LEU A 82 7.22 -13.23 -6.13
C LEU A 82 5.73 -13.32 -5.78
N VAL A 83 5.48 -13.33 -4.48
CA VAL A 83 4.17 -13.07 -3.88
C VAL A 83 4.19 -11.65 -3.30
N LEU A 84 3.19 -10.85 -3.70
CA LEU A 84 2.98 -9.51 -3.18
C LEU A 84 2.02 -9.56 -1.99
N VAL A 85 2.46 -9.05 -0.84
CA VAL A 85 1.63 -8.92 0.36
C VAL A 85 1.39 -7.44 0.61
N SER A 86 0.12 -7.02 0.60
CA SER A 86 -0.31 -5.65 0.87
C SER A 86 -1.07 -5.58 2.19
N PHE A 87 -0.69 -4.64 3.06
CA PHE A 87 -1.50 -4.22 4.19
C PHE A 87 -2.14 -2.89 3.83
N ASP A 88 -3.47 -2.86 3.73
CA ASP A 88 -4.20 -1.76 3.15
C ASP A 88 -5.67 -1.80 3.60
N ASN A 89 -6.24 -0.64 3.90
CA ASN A 89 -7.68 -0.53 4.17
C ASN A 89 -8.54 -0.63 2.90
N HIS A 90 -7.91 -0.49 1.71
CA HIS A 90 -8.54 -0.59 0.40
C HIS A 90 -8.08 -1.84 -0.34
N PRO A 91 -8.93 -2.47 -1.16
CA PRO A 91 -8.53 -3.64 -1.95
C PRO A 91 -7.73 -3.28 -3.21
N ASP A 92 -7.76 -2.03 -3.63
CA ASP A 92 -7.06 -1.43 -4.79
C ASP A 92 -7.14 -2.26 -6.08
N TRP A 93 -8.26 -2.93 -6.28
CA TRP A 93 -8.53 -3.90 -7.33
C TRP A 93 -9.52 -3.43 -8.39
N ASP A 94 -9.90 -2.13 -8.40
CA ASP A 94 -10.88 -1.60 -9.33
C ASP A 94 -10.44 -1.78 -10.78
N VAL A 95 -11.30 -2.39 -11.59
CA VAL A 95 -11.02 -2.66 -13.02
C VAL A 95 -11.45 -1.52 -13.94
N ARG A 96 -12.12 -0.50 -13.40
CA ARG A 96 -12.55 0.67 -14.15
C ARG A 96 -11.35 1.60 -14.47
N PRO A 97 -11.42 2.41 -15.53
CA PRO A 97 -10.42 3.43 -15.78
C PRO A 97 -10.46 4.54 -14.70
N PRO A 98 -9.33 5.24 -14.48
CA PRO A 98 -8.10 5.22 -15.29
C PRO A 98 -7.19 4.03 -14.98
N LYS A 99 -6.36 3.62 -15.95
CA LYS A 99 -5.47 2.45 -15.82
C LYS A 99 -4.47 2.57 -14.67
N TRP A 100 -3.89 3.76 -14.46
CA TRP A 100 -2.97 4.06 -13.38
C TRP A 100 -3.67 4.97 -12.37
N ALA A 101 -4.20 4.38 -11.34
CA ALA A 101 -4.85 5.04 -10.20
C ALA A 101 -4.54 4.25 -8.92
N CYS A 102 -4.60 4.94 -7.76
CA CYS A 102 -4.40 4.30 -6.46
C CYS A 102 -5.38 3.13 -6.28
N GLY A 103 -6.67 3.29 -6.46
CA GLY A 103 -7.67 2.23 -6.26
C GLY A 103 -7.66 1.08 -7.28
N GLY A 104 -6.74 1.07 -8.26
CA GLY A 104 -6.67 0.03 -9.31
C GLY A 104 -5.30 -0.59 -9.52
N TRP A 105 -4.32 -0.26 -8.71
CA TRP A 105 -2.93 -0.62 -8.94
C TRP A 105 -2.63 -2.13 -8.77
N VAL A 106 -3.39 -2.83 -7.93
CA VAL A 106 -3.27 -4.29 -7.77
C VAL A 106 -3.41 -5.00 -9.13
N ASN A 107 -4.29 -4.48 -10.02
CA ASN A 107 -4.40 -5.03 -11.36
C ASN A 107 -3.14 -4.83 -12.21
N ARG A 108 -2.40 -3.73 -11.96
CA ARG A 108 -1.12 -3.46 -12.66
C ARG A 108 -0.02 -4.39 -12.17
N ALA A 109 0.00 -4.68 -10.86
CA ALA A 109 0.91 -5.69 -10.31
C ALA A 109 0.62 -7.08 -10.90
N LEU A 110 -0.65 -7.48 -11.00
CA LEU A 110 -1.07 -8.77 -11.58
C LEU A 110 -0.81 -8.91 -13.09
N GLU A 111 -0.57 -7.81 -13.83
CA GLU A 111 -0.15 -7.84 -15.24
C GLU A 111 1.34 -8.20 -15.41
N LEU A 112 2.12 -8.14 -14.33
CA LEU A 112 3.55 -8.46 -14.37
C LEU A 112 3.76 -9.97 -14.31
N PRO A 113 4.61 -10.52 -15.21
CA PRO A 113 4.80 -11.98 -15.30
C PRO A 113 5.49 -12.60 -14.08
N ASN A 114 6.19 -11.79 -13.31
CA ASN A 114 6.88 -12.19 -12.08
C ASN A 114 5.97 -12.19 -10.83
N VAL A 115 4.81 -11.55 -10.86
CA VAL A 115 3.85 -11.53 -9.74
C VAL A 115 2.93 -12.74 -9.82
N ARG A 116 3.12 -13.71 -8.95
CA ARG A 116 2.36 -14.97 -8.93
C ARG A 116 1.06 -14.87 -8.14
N LEU A 117 1.06 -14.08 -7.09
CA LEU A 117 -0.06 -13.89 -6.19
C LEU A 117 0.01 -12.48 -5.58
N VAL A 118 -1.13 -11.83 -5.48
CA VAL A 118 -1.31 -10.64 -4.63
C VAL A 118 -2.26 -10.99 -3.50
N SER A 119 -1.87 -10.70 -2.26
CA SER A 119 -2.67 -10.92 -1.06
C SER A 119 -2.81 -9.61 -0.29
N VAL A 120 -4.04 -9.06 -0.25
CA VAL A 120 -4.36 -7.76 0.39
C VAL A 120 -5.06 -8.01 1.71
N TRP A 121 -4.51 -7.47 2.79
CA TRP A 121 -4.94 -7.72 4.17
C TRP A 121 -5.43 -6.45 4.85
N GLY A 122 -6.58 -6.56 5.51
CA GLY A 122 -7.09 -5.50 6.40
C GLY A 122 -8.09 -4.56 5.76
N CYS A 123 -8.61 -4.88 4.58
CA CYS A 123 -9.55 -4.00 3.89
C CYS A 123 -10.84 -3.79 4.73
N GLY A 124 -11.07 -2.55 5.17
CA GLY A 124 -12.31 -2.14 5.84
C GLY A 124 -13.29 -1.44 4.92
N ASN A 125 -12.84 -1.07 3.73
CA ASN A 125 -13.57 -0.27 2.77
C ASN A 125 -14.79 -1.01 2.18
N PHE A 126 -15.82 -0.26 1.80
CA PHE A 126 -17.08 -0.76 1.20
C PHE A 126 -16.87 -1.51 -0.13
N GLU A 127 -15.79 -1.26 -0.84
CA GLU A 127 -15.47 -1.92 -2.13
C GLU A 127 -15.31 -3.43 -2.04
N CYS A 128 -15.02 -3.95 -0.85
CA CYS A 128 -14.96 -5.38 -0.60
C CYS A 128 -16.33 -6.06 -0.58
N TRP A 129 -17.43 -5.30 -0.56
CA TRP A 129 -18.77 -5.80 -0.30
C TRP A 129 -19.76 -5.48 -1.43
N TRP A 130 -20.84 -6.25 -1.48
CA TRP A 130 -21.93 -5.96 -2.41
C TRP A 130 -22.64 -4.64 -2.06
N PRO A 131 -23.01 -3.77 -3.05
CA PRO A 131 -22.88 -3.97 -4.50
C PRO A 131 -21.51 -3.59 -5.08
N HIS A 132 -20.67 -2.81 -4.38
CA HIS A 132 -19.45 -2.18 -4.93
C HIS A 132 -18.39 -3.18 -5.39
N ARG A 133 -18.34 -4.35 -4.77
CA ARG A 133 -17.44 -5.46 -5.18
C ARG A 133 -17.57 -5.88 -6.65
N ILE A 134 -18.64 -5.47 -7.35
CA ILE A 134 -18.80 -5.77 -8.78
C ILE A 134 -17.70 -5.11 -9.64
N PHE A 135 -17.11 -4.02 -9.17
CA PHE A 135 -16.03 -3.30 -9.84
C PHE A 135 -14.64 -3.87 -9.55
N GLY A 136 -14.52 -4.76 -8.57
CA GLY A 136 -13.25 -5.42 -8.24
C GLY A 136 -12.87 -6.52 -9.22
N ASN A 137 -11.58 -6.88 -9.25
CA ASN A 137 -11.03 -7.92 -10.11
C ASN A 137 -11.44 -9.34 -9.65
N ARG A 138 -12.74 -9.64 -9.74
CA ARG A 138 -13.31 -10.94 -9.39
C ARG A 138 -12.79 -12.10 -10.25
N ARG A 139 -12.24 -11.79 -11.43
CA ARG A 139 -11.61 -12.81 -12.28
C ARG A 139 -10.31 -13.31 -11.65
N ALA A 140 -9.43 -12.40 -11.26
CA ALA A 140 -8.17 -12.74 -10.58
C ALA A 140 -8.43 -13.46 -9.24
N GLU A 141 -9.44 -13.02 -8.46
CA GLU A 141 -9.85 -13.67 -7.21
C GLU A 141 -10.32 -15.13 -7.45
N ARG A 142 -11.13 -15.36 -8.49
CA ARG A 142 -11.56 -16.73 -8.87
C ARG A 142 -10.44 -17.62 -9.39
N GLN A 143 -9.44 -17.03 -10.04
CA GLN A 143 -8.25 -17.72 -10.52
C GLN A 143 -7.26 -18.04 -9.38
N GLY A 144 -7.45 -17.49 -8.20
CA GLY A 144 -6.57 -17.69 -7.06
C GLY A 144 -5.25 -16.95 -7.13
N ILE A 145 -5.12 -15.95 -8.04
CA ILE A 145 -3.95 -15.08 -8.15
C ILE A 145 -4.13 -13.75 -7.40
N LEU A 146 -5.32 -13.52 -6.85
CA LEU A 146 -5.64 -12.40 -5.96
C LEU A 146 -6.43 -12.92 -4.76
N GLU A 147 -6.00 -12.53 -3.58
CA GLU A 147 -6.72 -12.77 -2.33
C GLU A 147 -6.96 -11.44 -1.63
N VAL A 148 -8.19 -11.21 -1.20
CA VAL A 148 -8.57 -10.01 -0.44
C VAL A 148 -9.16 -10.45 0.89
N HIS A 149 -8.58 -9.94 1.99
CA HIS A 149 -8.93 -10.30 3.36
C HIS A 149 -9.57 -9.12 4.09
N PRO A 150 -10.89 -8.88 3.85
CA PRO A 150 -11.59 -7.75 4.44
C PRO A 150 -12.02 -8.03 5.88
N TRP A 151 -11.98 -6.98 6.72
CA TRP A 151 -12.57 -7.00 8.04
C TRP A 151 -14.09 -7.17 7.99
N ALA A 152 -14.61 -8.12 8.72
CA ALA A 152 -16.02 -8.47 8.70
C ALA A 152 -16.71 -8.44 10.10
N ASP A 153 -16.05 -7.89 11.13
CA ASP A 153 -16.59 -7.87 12.49
C ASP A 153 -17.97 -7.19 12.56
N ASP A 154 -18.18 -6.10 11.83
CA ASP A 154 -19.42 -5.33 11.82
C ASP A 154 -20.36 -5.72 10.66
N ARG A 155 -20.12 -6.88 10.03
CA ARG A 155 -20.88 -7.34 8.86
C ARG A 155 -21.88 -8.43 9.24
N PRO A 156 -22.96 -8.60 8.45
CA PRO A 156 -23.88 -9.73 8.62
C PRO A 156 -23.15 -11.07 8.53
N LEU A 157 -23.68 -12.10 9.20
CA LEU A 157 -23.07 -13.45 9.25
C LEU A 157 -22.70 -14.01 7.87
N LYS A 158 -23.55 -13.79 6.85
CA LYS A 158 -23.24 -14.22 5.47
C LYS A 158 -21.98 -13.60 4.90
N ASP A 159 -21.68 -12.35 5.27
CA ASP A 159 -20.48 -11.63 4.83
C ASP A 159 -19.26 -12.11 5.65
N GLN A 160 -19.43 -12.40 6.94
CA GLN A 160 -18.38 -12.98 7.78
C GLN A 160 -17.93 -14.37 7.27
N GLN A 161 -18.84 -15.12 6.64
CA GLN A 161 -18.55 -16.42 6.03
C GLN A 161 -17.96 -16.33 4.62
N ARG A 162 -17.79 -15.12 4.08
CA ARG A 162 -17.14 -14.93 2.77
C ARG A 162 -15.71 -15.46 2.81
N LYS A 163 -15.31 -16.20 1.76
CA LYS A 163 -13.93 -16.63 1.59
C LYS A 163 -12.97 -15.43 1.69
N GLY A 164 -11.99 -15.52 2.55
CA GLY A 164 -11.01 -14.47 2.81
C GLY A 164 -11.43 -13.44 3.87
N ALA A 165 -12.71 -13.36 4.27
CA ALA A 165 -13.12 -12.46 5.34
C ALA A 165 -12.41 -12.79 6.66
N ILE A 166 -11.97 -11.76 7.36
CA ILE A 166 -11.26 -11.87 8.64
C ILE A 166 -12.05 -11.15 9.75
N LEU A 167 -11.90 -11.66 10.95
CA LEU A 167 -12.41 -11.06 12.18
C LEU A 167 -11.23 -10.75 13.10
N ARG A 168 -11.37 -9.76 13.97
CA ARG A 168 -10.33 -9.45 14.96
C ARG A 168 -9.92 -10.66 15.80
N ALA A 169 -10.87 -11.55 16.04
CA ALA A 169 -10.64 -12.78 16.82
C ALA A 169 -9.82 -13.86 16.07
N ASN A 170 -9.83 -13.87 14.73
CA ASN A 170 -9.25 -14.99 13.96
C ASN A 170 -8.23 -14.60 12.89
N TRP A 171 -8.04 -13.31 12.59
CA TRP A 171 -7.18 -12.85 11.49
C TRP A 171 -5.73 -13.39 11.61
N ARG A 172 -5.19 -13.47 12.85
CA ARG A 172 -3.83 -13.98 13.07
C ARG A 172 -3.70 -15.46 12.68
N ALA A 173 -4.72 -16.27 12.96
CA ALA A 173 -4.73 -17.66 12.53
C ALA A 173 -4.76 -17.77 11.00
N HIS A 174 -5.63 -17.02 10.33
CA HIS A 174 -5.71 -16.96 8.86
C HIS A 174 -4.40 -16.47 8.23
N PHE A 175 -3.78 -15.43 8.83
CA PHE A 175 -2.50 -14.91 8.33
C PHE A 175 -1.36 -15.92 8.53
N GLU A 176 -1.31 -16.63 9.65
CA GLU A 176 -0.30 -17.66 9.86
C GLU A 176 -0.46 -18.85 8.89
N GLU A 177 -1.68 -19.24 8.57
CA GLU A 177 -1.95 -20.23 7.52
C GLU A 177 -1.47 -19.73 6.15
N PHE A 178 -1.75 -18.48 5.82
CA PHE A 178 -1.23 -17.86 4.61
C PHE A 178 0.30 -17.86 4.58
N ALA A 179 0.97 -17.41 5.66
CA ALA A 179 2.43 -17.38 5.75
C ALA A 179 3.07 -18.76 5.60
N LYS A 180 2.44 -19.79 6.15
CA LYS A 180 2.88 -21.20 5.96
C LYS A 180 2.66 -21.67 4.51
N ARG A 181 1.56 -21.26 3.86
CA ARG A 181 1.25 -21.63 2.48
C ARG A 181 2.24 -21.03 1.48
N VAL A 182 2.74 -19.83 1.75
CA VAL A 182 3.75 -19.16 0.93
C VAL A 182 5.18 -19.43 1.41
N ALA A 183 5.39 -20.44 2.25
CA ALA A 183 6.72 -20.79 2.76
C ALA A 183 7.69 -21.10 1.61
N GLY A 184 8.91 -20.53 1.70
CA GLY A 184 9.94 -20.65 0.67
C GLY A 184 9.78 -19.74 -0.54
N GLU A 185 8.66 -19.01 -0.65
CA GLU A 185 8.47 -18.03 -1.73
C GLU A 185 9.28 -16.75 -1.47
N THR A 186 9.57 -16.04 -2.54
CA THR A 186 10.10 -14.67 -2.48
C THR A 186 8.92 -13.71 -2.27
N LEU A 187 9.03 -12.81 -1.31
CA LEU A 187 7.97 -11.86 -0.97
C LEU A 187 8.39 -10.43 -1.23
N TYR A 188 7.43 -9.64 -1.66
CA TYR A 188 7.45 -8.19 -1.60
C TYR A 188 6.32 -7.72 -0.68
N VAL A 189 6.60 -6.76 0.21
CA VAL A 189 5.60 -6.24 1.16
C VAL A 189 5.36 -4.76 0.89
N THR A 190 4.11 -4.35 0.82
CA THR A 190 3.71 -2.94 0.78
C THR A 190 2.77 -2.64 1.94
N ILE A 191 2.95 -1.48 2.55
CA ILE A 191 2.12 -1.00 3.66
C ILE A 191 1.57 0.37 3.29
N ASP A 192 0.26 0.46 3.11
CA ASP A 192 -0.44 1.74 3.19
C ASP A 192 -0.79 1.99 4.66
N LEU A 193 -0.38 3.15 5.20
CA LEU A 193 -0.63 3.50 6.60
C LEU A 193 -2.12 3.58 6.92
N ASP A 194 -2.98 3.70 5.92
CA ASP A 194 -4.42 3.69 6.14
C ASP A 194 -4.96 2.34 6.62
N CYS A 195 -4.17 1.25 6.51
CA CYS A 195 -4.51 -0.03 7.14
C CYS A 195 -4.54 0.04 8.68
N LEU A 196 -3.86 1.04 9.25
CA LEU A 196 -3.76 1.25 10.69
C LEU A 196 -4.98 1.99 11.23
N ARG A 197 -5.20 1.85 12.52
CA ARG A 197 -6.22 2.62 13.24
C ARG A 197 -5.82 4.09 13.36
N ILE A 198 -6.82 4.95 13.57
CA ILE A 198 -6.67 6.42 13.54
C ILE A 198 -5.70 6.96 14.62
N GLU A 199 -5.50 6.24 15.72
CA GLU A 199 -4.56 6.62 16.76
C GLU A 199 -3.10 6.43 16.37
N GLU A 200 -2.84 5.64 15.32
CA GLU A 200 -1.49 5.30 14.87
C GLU A 200 -1.14 5.88 13.50
N ALA A 201 -2.13 6.28 12.69
CA ALA A 201 -1.89 6.93 11.41
C ALA A 201 -2.91 8.01 11.09
N VAL A 202 -2.45 9.10 10.52
CA VAL A 202 -3.29 10.15 9.95
C VAL A 202 -3.08 10.14 8.44
N THR A 203 -4.15 9.86 7.68
CA THR A 203 -4.09 9.57 6.25
C THR A 203 -5.04 10.46 5.44
N ASN A 204 -4.95 10.39 4.12
CA ASN A 204 -5.91 11.06 3.24
C ASN A 204 -7.19 10.23 3.01
N TRP A 205 -7.20 8.98 3.48
CA TRP A 205 -8.25 7.99 3.29
C TRP A 205 -8.81 7.51 4.64
N GLU A 206 -9.79 6.61 4.62
CA GLU A 206 -10.34 6.01 5.83
C GLU A 206 -9.34 5.07 6.49
N ASN A 207 -9.21 5.17 7.80
CA ASN A 207 -8.34 4.30 8.58
C ASN A 207 -8.92 2.89 8.75
N GLY A 208 -8.03 1.91 8.78
CA GLY A 208 -8.29 0.52 9.02
C GLY A 208 -8.33 0.13 10.51
N ARG A 209 -7.98 -1.12 10.80
CA ARG A 209 -8.10 -1.69 12.15
C ARG A 209 -6.82 -2.35 12.66
N PHE A 210 -5.78 -2.43 11.87
CA PHE A 210 -4.50 -2.93 12.33
C PHE A 210 -3.84 -1.96 13.31
N THR A 211 -3.01 -2.51 14.17
CA THR A 211 -2.04 -1.77 14.97
C THR A 211 -0.64 -2.00 14.42
N VAL A 212 0.31 -1.16 14.80
CA VAL A 212 1.74 -1.39 14.49
C VAL A 212 2.20 -2.76 15.04
N ASP A 213 1.75 -3.15 16.23
CA ASP A 213 2.07 -4.46 16.81
C ASP A 213 1.50 -5.63 15.98
N ASP A 214 0.35 -5.42 15.31
CA ASP A 214 -0.20 -6.42 14.40
C ASP A 214 0.68 -6.58 13.15
N LEU A 215 1.19 -5.47 12.60
CA LEU A 215 2.10 -5.51 11.45
C LEU A 215 3.44 -6.13 11.82
N ASP A 216 4.01 -5.78 13.00
CA ASP A 216 5.24 -6.43 13.49
C ASP A 216 5.07 -7.95 13.60
N TRP A 217 3.98 -8.39 14.23
CA TRP A 217 3.65 -9.80 14.34
C TRP A 217 3.53 -10.47 12.96
N ALA A 218 2.83 -9.83 12.01
CA ALA A 218 2.63 -10.36 10.67
C ALA A 218 3.94 -10.46 9.89
N LEU A 219 4.77 -9.40 9.91
CA LEU A 219 6.09 -9.39 9.29
C LEU A 219 7.02 -10.44 9.91
N GLY A 220 6.94 -10.63 11.22
CA GLY A 220 7.67 -11.70 11.90
C GLY A 220 7.29 -13.10 11.40
N LYS A 221 5.98 -13.32 11.10
CA LYS A 221 5.53 -14.59 10.51
C LYS A 221 6.02 -14.76 9.06
N LEU A 222 5.96 -13.70 8.24
CA LEU A 222 6.47 -13.76 6.86
C LEU A 222 7.96 -14.08 6.85
N ARG A 223 8.78 -13.38 7.63
CA ARG A 223 10.25 -13.62 7.73
C ARG A 223 10.61 -15.01 8.22
N LYS A 224 9.76 -15.60 9.08
CA LYS A 224 9.98 -16.96 9.57
C LYS A 224 9.90 -18.01 8.47
N PHE A 225 9.05 -17.80 7.47
CA PHE A 225 8.73 -18.81 6.47
C PHE A 225 9.25 -18.50 5.08
N SER A 226 9.53 -17.22 4.78
CA SER A 226 9.81 -16.74 3.43
C SER A 226 10.87 -15.65 3.43
N ARG A 227 11.42 -15.35 2.25
CA ARG A 227 12.41 -14.28 2.05
C ARG A 227 11.72 -13.02 1.54
N ILE A 228 11.76 -11.92 2.29
CA ILE A 228 11.31 -10.60 1.85
C ILE A 228 12.46 -9.95 1.09
N ILE A 229 12.25 -9.55 -0.18
CA ILE A 229 13.28 -8.95 -1.05
C ILE A 229 13.12 -7.44 -1.20
N GLY A 230 12.02 -6.91 -0.80
CA GLY A 230 11.74 -5.48 -0.88
C GLY A 230 10.45 -5.13 -0.19
N ALA A 231 10.34 -3.84 0.14
CA ALA A 231 9.12 -3.30 0.70
C ALA A 231 8.95 -1.83 0.31
N ASP A 232 7.74 -1.32 0.46
CA ASP A 232 7.46 0.11 0.49
C ASP A 232 6.42 0.47 1.55
N ILE A 233 6.44 1.74 1.96
CA ILE A 233 5.51 2.32 2.91
C ILE A 233 4.99 3.62 2.30
N CYS A 234 3.66 3.79 2.29
CA CYS A 234 2.95 5.00 1.90
C CYS A 234 1.77 5.27 2.83
N GLY A 235 0.92 6.24 2.49
CA GLY A 235 -0.34 6.49 3.18
C GLY A 235 -0.31 7.66 4.16
N ALA A 236 0.81 8.33 4.35
CA ALA A 236 0.88 9.50 5.22
C ALA A 236 0.03 10.67 4.67
N TYR A 237 -0.62 11.40 5.57
CA TYR A 237 -1.41 12.57 5.18
C TYR A 237 -0.53 13.67 4.58
N SER A 238 -0.97 14.19 3.44
CA SER A 238 -0.47 15.46 2.90
C SER A 238 -1.61 16.27 2.27
N PRO A 239 -1.54 17.60 2.27
CA PRO A 239 -2.51 18.43 1.55
C PRO A 239 -2.56 18.03 0.07
N PRO A 240 -3.75 17.73 -0.50
CA PRO A 240 -3.85 17.25 -1.87
C PRO A 240 -3.65 18.39 -2.88
N GLU A 241 -2.69 18.20 -3.78
CA GLU A 241 -2.44 19.07 -4.93
C GLU A 241 -2.54 18.26 -6.22
N TYR A 242 -3.19 18.85 -7.25
CA TYR A 242 -3.45 18.18 -8.52
C TYR A 242 -3.05 19.05 -9.71
N ALA A 243 -2.26 18.50 -10.63
CA ALA A 243 -1.87 19.21 -11.85
C ALA A 243 -2.98 19.27 -12.93
N ARG A 244 -4.00 18.41 -12.84
CA ARG A 244 -5.06 18.30 -13.85
C ARG A 244 -6.45 18.38 -13.22
N TRP A 245 -7.35 19.18 -13.82
CA TRP A 245 -8.71 19.35 -13.33
C TRP A 245 -9.52 18.04 -13.29
N LYS A 246 -9.33 17.14 -14.28
CA LYS A 246 -10.01 15.82 -14.29
C LYS A 246 -9.56 14.92 -13.14
N GLN A 247 -8.31 15.01 -12.76
CA GLN A 247 -7.72 14.30 -11.64
C GLN A 247 -8.30 14.82 -10.31
N SER A 248 -8.32 16.15 -10.15
CA SER A 248 -8.93 16.82 -8.99
C SER A 248 -10.41 16.46 -8.86
N PHE A 249 -11.16 16.53 -9.96
CA PHE A 249 -12.58 16.20 -9.98
C PHE A 249 -12.83 14.74 -9.60
N ALA A 250 -12.10 13.78 -10.16
CA ALA A 250 -12.25 12.37 -9.82
C ALA A 250 -11.93 12.12 -8.34
N ALA A 251 -10.83 12.68 -7.84
CA ALA A 251 -10.44 12.55 -6.43
C ALA A 251 -11.47 13.17 -5.47
N GLU A 252 -12.10 14.29 -5.87
CA GLU A 252 -13.14 14.94 -5.07
C GLU A 252 -14.39 14.06 -4.86
N PHE A 253 -14.72 13.20 -5.83
CA PHE A 253 -15.86 12.27 -5.72
C PHE A 253 -15.52 10.98 -4.95
N ASP A 254 -14.26 10.58 -4.97
CA ASP A 254 -13.83 9.29 -4.43
C ASP A 254 -13.34 9.40 -2.98
N ARG A 255 -12.76 10.53 -2.63
CA ARG A 255 -12.21 10.75 -1.29
C ARG A 255 -13.26 10.96 -0.21
N PRO A 256 -12.99 10.46 1.00
CA PRO A 256 -13.80 10.78 2.16
C PRO A 256 -13.78 12.29 2.45
N LYS A 257 -14.89 12.81 2.97
CA LYS A 257 -15.07 14.24 3.29
C LYS A 257 -14.68 14.51 4.74
N PHE A 258 -13.41 14.38 5.05
CA PHE A 258 -12.88 14.71 6.38
C PHE A 258 -12.47 16.18 6.45
N ALA A 259 -12.57 16.77 7.64
CA ALA A 259 -11.92 18.03 7.91
C ALA A 259 -10.39 17.84 7.82
N PRO A 260 -9.65 18.77 7.18
CA PRO A 260 -8.20 18.68 7.14
C PRO A 260 -7.61 18.59 8.56
N PRO A 261 -6.74 17.62 8.84
CA PRO A 261 -6.08 17.52 10.14
C PRO A 261 -5.05 18.65 10.32
N ASN A 262 -4.63 18.85 11.56
CA ASN A 262 -3.43 19.66 11.80
C ASN A 262 -2.20 18.94 11.19
N LEU A 263 -1.51 19.60 10.27
CA LEU A 263 -0.42 19.00 9.50
C LEU A 263 0.77 18.59 10.37
N GLU A 264 1.14 19.41 11.35
CA GLU A 264 2.27 19.08 12.25
C GLU A 264 1.93 17.86 13.12
N GLN A 265 0.72 17.82 13.65
CA GLN A 265 0.27 16.66 14.43
C GLN A 265 0.18 15.40 13.57
N ALA A 266 -0.31 15.51 12.33
CA ALA A 266 -0.37 14.39 11.39
C ALA A 266 1.03 13.84 11.09
N ARG A 267 1.99 14.72 10.77
CA ARG A 267 3.38 14.34 10.54
C ARG A 267 4.01 13.69 11.76
N ALA A 268 3.81 14.26 12.97
CA ALA A 268 4.34 13.69 14.22
C ALA A 268 3.77 12.29 14.49
N THR A 269 2.46 12.09 14.31
CA THR A 269 1.82 10.78 14.49
C THR A 269 2.37 9.75 13.49
N ASN A 270 2.43 10.12 12.21
CA ASN A 270 2.90 9.23 11.16
C ASN A 270 4.40 8.90 11.32
N LEU A 271 5.22 9.89 11.74
CA LEU A 271 6.63 9.67 12.00
C LEU A 271 6.83 8.70 13.17
N ALA A 272 6.11 8.88 14.28
CA ALA A 272 6.20 7.96 15.42
C ALA A 272 5.81 6.52 15.05
N THR A 273 4.90 6.36 14.11
CA THR A 273 4.53 5.06 13.55
C THR A 273 5.61 4.52 12.61
N LEU A 274 6.14 5.35 11.72
CA LEU A 274 7.21 4.98 10.81
C LEU A 274 8.47 4.52 11.55
N GLU A 275 8.85 5.22 12.63
CA GLU A 275 10.00 4.85 13.48
C GLU A 275 9.86 3.46 14.12
N LYS A 276 8.64 2.98 14.31
CA LYS A 276 8.39 1.60 14.76
C LYS A 276 8.38 0.60 13.61
N LEU A 277 7.79 0.97 12.46
CA LEU A 277 7.67 0.07 11.31
C LEU A 277 8.99 -0.10 10.55
N TRP A 278 9.74 0.99 10.38
CA TRP A 278 10.95 1.00 9.57
C TRP A 278 12.02 -0.02 10.02
N PRO A 279 12.34 -0.12 11.32
CA PRO A 279 13.31 -1.10 11.80
C PRO A 279 12.90 -2.56 11.54
N LEU A 280 11.59 -2.81 11.36
CA LEU A 280 11.10 -4.16 11.05
C LEU A 280 11.61 -4.67 9.71
N PHE A 281 12.02 -3.79 8.80
CA PHE A 281 12.61 -4.15 7.52
C PHE A 281 14.14 -4.16 7.54
N ALA A 282 14.78 -3.55 8.53
CA ALA A 282 16.24 -3.35 8.61
C ALA A 282 17.08 -4.65 8.78
N GLY A 283 16.57 -5.78 8.58
CA GLY A 283 17.32 -7.06 8.59
C GLY A 283 16.81 -8.03 7.55
N SER A 284 15.92 -7.55 6.68
CA SER A 284 15.18 -8.40 5.74
C SER A 284 15.85 -8.51 4.36
N PHE A 285 16.82 -7.63 4.03
CA PHE A 285 17.43 -7.54 2.69
C PHE A 285 18.92 -7.79 2.69
#